data_6aa57aab8aff19234281446e4d45a900
#
_entry.id   6aa57aab8aff19234281446e4d45a900
#
_cell.length_a   1.000
_cell.length_b   1.000
_cell.length_c   1.000
_cell.angle_alpha   90.00
_cell.angle_beta   90.00
_cell.angle_gamma   90.00
#
_symmetry.space_group_name_H-M   'P 1'
#
loop_
_entity.id
_entity.type
_entity.pdbx_description
1 polymer ?
#
loop_
_entity_poly.entity_id
_entity_poly.type
_entity_poly.pdbx_seq_one_letter_code
_entity_poly.pdbx_strand_id
1 'polypeptide(L)'
;MLIFRTATNRTTLANAVRSGRLVRLDEGIYSTDTQTDPIVQIQQNVPRVLAYLRPGCVISHHSAILEDFGAADGLVIVSDPAVAQSYLHHLPGLKVLAVKGPGPVVGDSELTAGGVYAASVWRAALENLEPRRRLRALGRSIVAPPPEIEAFLARRMTTSVEAEGFLQGVNLVMRESGQWSAECARVSTLVQSRLRQMAALAPGMSPWVDHQRVRLFEDLANQLLRGQFGNEAFWGGRLLDFPSRPVPGDRRFLNLAFYESYFSNYIEGTEFAPEDARVIALEERQDKAQSKEGHDIRSLYRLYADPESFLREDHSPDEFIANLKFWHARFGEHIDKEAIHPGRFKDKANRAGGTWFADPAQVEGTLRVAWEIGQHLSEPFDRAVFRAVSTVSIHPFLDGNGRITRLAAANVLGRAGKMRLMIPTVFREDYILALRAFSNGNPVPVIRMFQQAARITTSVPFDRSFPELTQWLRERNAFLPPEEAKWRPAPEESDLRPTKKPKPSCFSGPGTYD
;
A
#
# COMPACT_ATOMS: atom_id res chain seq x y z
N MET A 1 -17.91 -32.70 19.45
CA MET A 1 -16.57 -33.32 19.26
C MET A 1 -16.53 -34.00 17.90
N LEU A 2 -15.48 -33.75 17.08
CA LEU A 2 -15.33 -34.42 15.79
C LEU A 2 -14.88 -35.89 15.96
N ILE A 3 -15.42 -36.75 15.12
CA ILE A 3 -15.10 -38.19 15.02
C ILE A 3 -14.78 -38.47 13.56
N PHE A 4 -13.68 -39.18 13.30
CA PHE A 4 -13.20 -39.48 11.96
C PHE A 4 -13.38 -40.98 11.63
N ARG A 5 -13.68 -41.26 10.35
CA ARG A 5 -13.81 -42.62 9.85
C ARG A 5 -12.45 -43.33 9.85
N THR A 6 -12.42 -44.53 10.38
CA THR A 6 -11.31 -45.49 10.28
C THR A 6 -11.77 -46.75 9.57
N ALA A 7 -10.82 -47.67 9.29
CA ALA A 7 -11.15 -48.94 8.70
C ALA A 7 -12.11 -49.80 9.59
N THR A 8 -12.05 -49.62 10.90
CA THR A 8 -12.75 -50.46 11.89
C THR A 8 -14.09 -49.84 12.38
N ASN A 9 -14.34 -48.55 12.21
CA ASN A 9 -15.51 -47.88 12.82
C ASN A 9 -16.65 -47.53 11.84
N ARG A 10 -16.54 -47.91 10.55
CA ARG A 10 -17.47 -47.50 9.48
C ARG A 10 -18.93 -47.87 9.77
N THR A 11 -19.21 -49.11 10.17
CA THR A 11 -20.55 -49.60 10.48
C THR A 11 -21.14 -48.92 11.72
N THR A 12 -20.29 -48.74 12.75
CA THR A 12 -20.68 -48.06 14.00
C THR A 12 -21.10 -46.60 13.74
N LEU A 13 -20.33 -45.87 12.93
CA LEU A 13 -20.65 -44.48 12.55
C LEU A 13 -21.94 -44.41 11.74
N ALA A 14 -22.14 -45.30 10.77
CA ALA A 14 -23.39 -45.34 9.99
C ALA A 14 -24.65 -45.60 10.85
N ASN A 15 -24.53 -46.45 11.85
CA ASN A 15 -25.61 -46.72 12.80
C ASN A 15 -25.87 -45.55 13.73
N ALA A 16 -24.81 -44.87 14.20
CA ALA A 16 -24.92 -43.70 15.05
C ALA A 16 -25.56 -42.50 14.32
N VAL A 17 -25.30 -42.30 13.03
CA VAL A 17 -25.97 -41.30 12.20
C VAL A 17 -27.46 -41.67 12.02
N ARG A 18 -27.78 -42.92 11.71
CA ARG A 18 -29.17 -43.36 11.58
C ARG A 18 -30.01 -43.19 12.86
N SER A 19 -29.37 -43.32 14.01
CA SER A 19 -30.01 -43.12 15.32
C SER A 19 -29.99 -41.68 15.81
N GLY A 20 -29.54 -40.73 15.02
CA GLY A 20 -29.48 -39.30 15.37
C GLY A 20 -28.41 -38.92 16.42
N ARG A 21 -27.57 -39.86 16.83
CA ARG A 21 -26.50 -39.61 17.83
C ARG A 21 -25.29 -38.88 17.23
N LEU A 22 -25.12 -38.91 15.91
CA LEU A 22 -24.11 -38.21 15.17
C LEU A 22 -24.71 -37.51 13.95
N VAL A 23 -24.14 -36.38 13.60
CA VAL A 23 -24.36 -35.73 12.30
C VAL A 23 -23.10 -35.97 11.42
N ARG A 24 -23.31 -36.25 10.15
CA ARG A 24 -22.24 -36.32 9.15
C ARG A 24 -21.97 -34.91 8.63
N LEU A 25 -20.75 -34.43 8.81
CA LEU A 25 -20.31 -33.11 8.32
C LEU A 25 -19.81 -33.20 6.87
N ASP A 26 -19.02 -34.27 6.57
CA ASP A 26 -18.51 -34.57 5.23
C ASP A 26 -18.14 -36.05 5.11
N GLU A 27 -17.56 -36.48 3.97
CA GLU A 27 -17.11 -37.86 3.81
C GLU A 27 -16.05 -38.22 4.84
N GLY A 28 -16.43 -39.12 5.75
CA GLY A 28 -15.54 -39.61 6.83
C GLY A 28 -15.43 -38.67 8.03
N ILE A 29 -16.11 -37.54 8.05
CA ILE A 29 -16.10 -36.57 9.14
C ILE A 29 -17.49 -36.49 9.79
N TYR A 30 -17.55 -36.72 11.08
CA TYR A 30 -18.78 -36.77 11.87
C TYR A 30 -18.64 -35.93 13.13
N SER A 31 -19.76 -35.50 13.72
CA SER A 31 -19.81 -34.77 14.98
C SER A 31 -20.85 -35.31 15.93
N THR A 32 -20.55 -35.25 17.24
CA THR A 32 -21.53 -35.44 18.31
C THR A 32 -22.41 -34.22 18.53
N ASP A 33 -22.01 -33.07 18.03
CA ASP A 33 -22.81 -31.86 18.07
C ASP A 33 -23.74 -31.83 16.84
N THR A 34 -25.03 -32.03 17.11
CA THR A 34 -26.08 -32.06 16.08
C THR A 34 -26.82 -30.73 15.92
N GLN A 35 -26.40 -29.71 16.67
CA GLN A 35 -27.10 -28.40 16.72
C GLN A 35 -26.30 -27.32 15.98
N THR A 36 -24.97 -27.31 16.10
CA THR A 36 -24.12 -26.31 15.46
C THR A 36 -24.00 -26.57 13.97
N ASP A 37 -24.03 -25.49 13.17
CA ASP A 37 -23.87 -25.55 11.71
C ASP A 37 -22.59 -26.34 11.33
N PRO A 38 -22.65 -27.30 10.38
CA PRO A 38 -21.50 -28.04 9.89
C PRO A 38 -20.33 -27.16 9.43
N ILE A 39 -20.60 -26.02 8.80
CA ILE A 39 -19.58 -25.04 8.35
C ILE A 39 -18.76 -24.55 9.55
N VAL A 40 -19.44 -24.08 10.58
CA VAL A 40 -18.81 -23.56 11.80
C VAL A 40 -17.98 -24.65 12.48
N GLN A 41 -18.51 -25.87 12.57
CA GLN A 41 -17.78 -26.99 13.19
C GLN A 41 -16.50 -27.35 12.44
N ILE A 42 -16.51 -27.32 11.11
CA ILE A 42 -15.30 -27.57 10.30
C ILE A 42 -14.29 -26.45 10.46
N GLN A 43 -14.74 -25.18 10.36
CA GLN A 43 -13.85 -24.00 10.47
C GLN A 43 -13.17 -23.90 11.84
N GLN A 44 -13.88 -24.23 12.91
CA GLN A 44 -13.31 -24.24 14.28
C GLN A 44 -12.34 -25.41 14.55
N ASN A 45 -12.30 -26.41 13.68
CA ASN A 45 -11.51 -27.62 13.89
C ASN A 45 -10.51 -27.90 12.75
N VAL A 46 -10.04 -26.88 12.04
CA VAL A 46 -9.16 -26.99 10.88
C VAL A 46 -7.96 -27.92 11.13
N PRO A 47 -7.16 -27.82 12.22
CA PRO A 47 -6.03 -28.71 12.43
C PRO A 47 -6.43 -30.19 12.53
N ARG A 48 -7.55 -30.51 13.19
CA ARG A 48 -8.05 -31.88 13.32
C ARG A 48 -8.58 -32.44 12.01
N VAL A 49 -9.22 -31.59 11.21
CA VAL A 49 -9.71 -31.96 9.87
C VAL A 49 -8.51 -32.24 8.96
N LEU A 50 -7.48 -31.39 8.99
CA LEU A 50 -6.24 -31.61 8.24
C LEU A 50 -5.51 -32.87 8.67
N ALA A 51 -5.44 -33.17 9.97
CA ALA A 51 -4.82 -34.42 10.47
C ALA A 51 -5.49 -35.66 9.91
N TYR A 52 -6.78 -35.62 9.66
CA TYR A 52 -7.51 -36.69 9.01
C TYR A 52 -7.30 -36.72 7.48
N LEU A 53 -7.31 -35.59 6.82
CA LEU A 53 -7.25 -35.49 5.36
C LEU A 53 -5.82 -35.58 4.83
N ARG A 54 -4.85 -34.98 5.53
CA ARG A 54 -3.47 -34.75 5.09
C ARG A 54 -2.48 -34.84 6.26
N PRO A 55 -2.32 -36.03 6.88
CA PRO A 55 -1.35 -36.20 7.96
C PRO A 55 0.07 -35.86 7.47
N GLY A 56 0.85 -35.12 8.28
CA GLY A 56 2.20 -34.66 7.95
C GLY A 56 2.26 -33.38 7.15
N CYS A 57 1.12 -32.75 6.81
CA CYS A 57 1.13 -31.48 6.11
C CYS A 57 1.48 -30.31 7.04
N VAL A 58 1.90 -29.21 6.42
CA VAL A 58 2.22 -27.95 7.09
C VAL A 58 1.30 -26.85 6.57
N ILE A 59 0.58 -26.14 7.44
CA ILE A 59 -0.16 -24.93 7.05
C ILE A 59 0.85 -23.88 6.61
N SER A 60 0.69 -23.35 5.38
CA SER A 60 1.77 -22.68 4.66
C SER A 60 1.29 -21.48 3.85
N HIS A 61 2.23 -20.75 3.24
CA HIS A 61 1.96 -19.61 2.35
C HIS A 61 1.05 -18.56 3.02
N HIS A 62 0.00 -18.05 2.31
CA HIS A 62 -0.90 -17.04 2.86
C HIS A 62 -1.56 -17.52 4.18
N SER A 63 -1.99 -18.76 4.26
CA SER A 63 -2.61 -19.30 5.48
C SER A 63 -1.71 -19.30 6.71
N ALA A 64 -0.38 -19.36 6.54
CA ALA A 64 0.56 -19.33 7.66
C ALA A 64 0.72 -17.97 8.34
N ILE A 65 0.25 -16.89 7.71
CA ILE A 65 0.33 -15.55 8.27
C ILE A 65 -1.00 -15.04 8.85
N LEU A 66 -2.09 -15.81 8.67
CA LEU A 66 -3.42 -15.53 9.21
C LEU A 66 -3.61 -16.19 10.58
N GLU A 67 -4.29 -15.51 11.50
CA GLU A 67 -4.51 -16.00 12.88
C GLU A 67 -5.35 -17.29 12.92
N ASP A 68 -6.36 -17.38 12.05
CA ASP A 68 -7.26 -18.54 11.91
C ASP A 68 -6.86 -19.50 10.78
N PHE A 69 -5.65 -19.35 10.26
CA PHE A 69 -5.14 -20.11 9.12
C PHE A 69 -5.98 -19.97 7.83
N GLY A 70 -6.81 -18.94 7.74
CA GLY A 70 -7.70 -18.69 6.60
C GLY A 70 -9.04 -19.44 6.67
N ALA A 71 -9.41 -19.94 7.84
CA ALA A 71 -10.67 -20.64 8.04
C ALA A 71 -11.89 -19.74 7.78
N ALA A 72 -11.86 -18.48 8.24
CA ALA A 72 -12.92 -17.50 7.98
C ALA A 72 -13.05 -17.14 6.49
N ASP A 73 -11.93 -17.09 5.77
CA ASP A 73 -11.90 -16.86 4.31
C ASP A 73 -12.36 -18.09 3.50
N GLY A 74 -12.59 -19.21 4.16
CA GLY A 74 -12.99 -20.47 3.55
C GLY A 74 -11.91 -21.14 2.69
N LEU A 75 -10.62 -20.79 2.90
CA LEU A 75 -9.49 -21.42 2.21
C LEU A 75 -8.28 -21.59 3.13
N VAL A 76 -7.84 -22.83 3.27
CA VAL A 76 -6.59 -23.19 3.95
C VAL A 76 -5.59 -23.77 2.94
N ILE A 77 -4.36 -23.27 2.94
CA ILE A 77 -3.28 -23.71 2.08
C ILE A 77 -2.29 -24.53 2.91
N VAL A 78 -1.96 -25.72 2.43
CA VAL A 78 -1.01 -26.59 3.09
C VAL A 78 0.10 -27.05 2.15
N SER A 79 1.34 -27.09 2.63
CA SER A 79 2.48 -27.74 1.98
C SER A 79 2.46 -29.23 2.36
N ASP A 80 2.47 -30.09 1.35
CA ASP A 80 2.40 -31.54 1.54
C ASP A 80 3.40 -32.24 0.61
N PRO A 81 4.42 -32.92 1.16
CA PRO A 81 5.44 -33.60 0.37
C PRO A 81 4.90 -34.82 -0.41
N ALA A 82 3.76 -35.36 0.02
CA ALA A 82 3.14 -36.54 -0.64
C ALA A 82 2.36 -36.16 -1.90
N VAL A 83 2.13 -34.87 -2.16
CA VAL A 83 1.36 -34.37 -3.30
C VAL A 83 2.26 -34.19 -4.52
N ALA A 84 1.98 -34.91 -5.59
CA ALA A 84 2.71 -34.76 -6.87
C ALA A 84 2.31 -33.45 -7.59
N GLN A 85 1.02 -33.10 -7.55
CA GLN A 85 0.43 -31.88 -8.14
C GLN A 85 -0.53 -31.24 -7.13
N SER A 86 -0.72 -29.91 -7.24
CA SER A 86 -1.66 -29.19 -6.35
C SER A 86 -3.06 -29.78 -6.45
N TYR A 87 -3.66 -30.03 -5.30
CA TYR A 87 -4.97 -30.65 -5.15
C TYR A 87 -5.87 -29.80 -4.26
N LEU A 88 -7.10 -29.55 -4.72
CA LEU A 88 -8.10 -28.80 -3.98
C LEU A 88 -9.17 -29.74 -3.44
N HIS A 89 -9.28 -29.83 -2.11
CA HIS A 89 -10.31 -30.57 -1.41
C HIS A 89 -11.42 -29.61 -0.97
N HIS A 90 -12.69 -29.97 -1.25
CA HIS A 90 -13.86 -29.18 -0.92
C HIS A 90 -14.55 -29.77 0.30
N LEU A 91 -14.75 -28.96 1.32
CA LEU A 91 -15.53 -29.23 2.52
C LEU A 91 -16.66 -28.20 2.64
N PRO A 92 -17.71 -28.47 3.41
CA PRO A 92 -18.69 -27.45 3.75
C PRO A 92 -18.02 -26.20 4.34
N GLY A 93 -18.16 -25.05 3.66
CA GLY A 93 -17.60 -23.76 4.08
C GLY A 93 -16.07 -23.66 4.09
N LEU A 94 -15.34 -24.68 3.62
CA LEU A 94 -13.87 -24.67 3.63
C LEU A 94 -13.29 -25.38 2.40
N LYS A 95 -12.31 -24.76 1.78
CA LYS A 95 -11.47 -25.38 0.76
C LYS A 95 -10.07 -25.61 1.33
N VAL A 96 -9.52 -26.82 1.15
CA VAL A 96 -8.14 -27.15 1.52
C VAL A 96 -7.34 -27.32 0.25
N LEU A 97 -6.38 -26.43 0.02
CA LEU A 97 -5.46 -26.50 -1.09
C LEU A 97 -4.14 -27.14 -0.63
N ALA A 98 -3.89 -28.37 -1.03
CA ALA A 98 -2.59 -29.01 -0.87
C ALA A 98 -1.67 -28.65 -2.05
N VAL A 99 -0.54 -28.04 -1.76
CA VAL A 99 0.51 -27.72 -2.74
C VAL A 99 1.73 -28.60 -2.48
N LYS A 100 2.45 -28.96 -3.55
CA LYS A 100 3.70 -29.68 -3.42
C LYS A 100 4.73 -28.77 -2.73
N GLY A 101 5.27 -29.24 -1.62
CA GLY A 101 6.29 -28.51 -0.87
C GLY A 101 6.91 -29.39 0.22
N PRO A 102 7.87 -28.87 0.98
CA PRO A 102 8.51 -29.62 2.05
C PRO A 102 7.52 -29.96 3.16
N GLY A 103 7.78 -31.10 3.82
CA GLY A 103 7.19 -31.41 5.11
C GLY A 103 7.65 -30.42 6.20
N PRO A 104 7.45 -30.76 7.48
CA PRO A 104 7.92 -29.94 8.59
C PRO A 104 9.41 -29.65 8.51
N VAL A 105 9.80 -28.42 8.75
CA VAL A 105 11.19 -27.96 8.86
C VAL A 105 11.45 -27.39 10.25
N VAL A 106 12.70 -27.08 10.54
CA VAL A 106 13.11 -26.52 11.83
C VAL A 106 12.29 -25.26 12.18
N GLY A 107 11.76 -25.23 13.39
CA GLY A 107 10.91 -24.14 13.92
C GLY A 107 9.42 -24.26 13.61
N ASP A 108 8.99 -25.17 12.73
CA ASP A 108 7.57 -25.45 12.53
C ASP A 108 6.95 -26.07 13.79
N SER A 109 5.73 -25.66 14.14
CA SER A 109 5.06 -26.09 15.36
C SER A 109 4.02 -27.17 15.09
N GLU A 110 4.09 -28.30 15.80
CA GLU A 110 3.05 -29.32 15.73
C GLU A 110 1.75 -28.83 16.38
N LEU A 111 0.65 -28.89 15.62
CA LEU A 111 -0.68 -28.45 16.05
C LEU A 111 -1.53 -29.58 16.62
N THR A 112 -1.28 -30.81 16.19
CA THR A 112 -2.04 -32.00 16.59
C THR A 112 -1.15 -33.20 16.72
N ALA A 113 -1.47 -34.10 17.65
CA ALA A 113 -0.82 -35.40 17.78
C ALA A 113 -0.96 -36.32 16.55
N GLY A 114 -1.50 -35.81 15.45
CA GLY A 114 -1.65 -36.51 14.16
C GLY A 114 -0.72 -35.97 13.09
N GLY A 115 0.26 -35.14 13.45
CA GLY A 115 1.28 -34.63 12.54
C GLY A 115 0.76 -33.58 11.57
N VAL A 116 -0.02 -32.58 12.03
CA VAL A 116 -0.26 -31.34 11.31
C VAL A 116 0.56 -30.23 11.94
N TYR A 117 1.23 -29.46 11.11
CA TYR A 117 2.15 -28.43 11.55
C TYR A 117 1.71 -27.04 11.08
N ALA A 118 2.03 -26.02 11.84
CA ALA A 118 2.02 -24.64 11.39
C ALA A 118 3.43 -24.23 10.99
N ALA A 119 3.57 -23.59 9.85
CA ALA A 119 4.84 -23.02 9.43
C ALA A 119 5.36 -22.03 10.47
N SER A 120 6.66 -22.09 10.75
CA SER A 120 7.34 -21.08 11.55
C SER A 120 7.22 -19.69 10.91
N VAL A 121 7.36 -18.65 11.70
CA VAL A 121 7.36 -17.27 11.17
C VAL A 121 8.43 -17.05 10.11
N TRP A 122 9.54 -17.75 10.19
CA TRP A 122 10.65 -17.69 9.23
C TRP A 122 10.29 -18.38 7.92
N ARG A 123 9.72 -19.58 7.98
CA ARG A 123 9.22 -20.31 6.82
C ARG A 123 8.07 -19.55 6.15
N ALA A 124 7.12 -19.05 6.93
CA ALA A 124 6.00 -18.28 6.43
C ALA A 124 6.48 -17.03 5.64
N ALA A 125 7.54 -16.35 6.12
CA ALA A 125 8.16 -15.25 5.40
C ALA A 125 8.76 -15.68 4.05
N LEU A 126 9.50 -16.79 4.04
CA LEU A 126 10.14 -17.30 2.83
C LEU A 126 9.11 -17.70 1.78
N GLU A 127 8.11 -18.51 2.14
CA GLU A 127 7.04 -18.95 1.24
C GLU A 127 6.22 -17.80 0.67
N ASN A 128 5.93 -16.74 1.46
CA ASN A 128 5.18 -15.58 0.99
C ASN A 128 6.02 -14.58 0.19
N LEU A 129 7.33 -14.72 0.11
CA LEU A 129 8.21 -13.98 -0.78
C LEU A 129 8.51 -14.73 -2.08
N GLU A 130 8.02 -15.94 -2.26
CA GLU A 130 8.09 -16.66 -3.53
C GLU A 130 7.44 -15.85 -4.68
N PRO A 131 7.86 -16.07 -5.94
CA PRO A 131 7.19 -15.46 -7.08
C PRO A 131 5.70 -15.79 -7.08
N ARG A 132 4.86 -14.78 -7.33
CA ARG A 132 3.40 -14.95 -7.33
C ARG A 132 2.97 -16.05 -8.29
N ARG A 133 2.55 -17.16 -7.76
CA ARG A 133 2.02 -18.29 -8.50
C ARG A 133 0.50 -18.27 -8.45
N ARG A 134 -0.14 -17.81 -9.53
CA ARG A 134 -1.59 -17.98 -9.69
C ARG A 134 -1.91 -19.44 -10.00
N LEU A 135 -2.70 -20.07 -9.14
CA LEU A 135 -3.25 -21.39 -9.43
C LEU A 135 -4.59 -21.21 -10.17
N ARG A 136 -4.69 -21.77 -11.39
CA ARG A 136 -5.92 -21.71 -12.21
C ARG A 136 -7.16 -22.21 -11.45
N ALA A 137 -7.02 -23.22 -10.61
CA ALA A 137 -8.10 -23.79 -9.81
C ALA A 137 -8.71 -22.82 -8.78
N LEU A 138 -7.96 -21.79 -8.35
CA LEU A 138 -8.40 -20.81 -7.35
C LEU A 138 -8.68 -19.43 -7.93
N GLY A 139 -8.18 -19.12 -9.13
CA GLY A 139 -8.22 -17.76 -9.68
C GLY A 139 -7.40 -16.71 -8.91
N ARG A 140 -6.74 -17.09 -7.81
CA ARG A 140 -5.92 -16.22 -6.95
C ARG A 140 -4.53 -16.78 -6.65
N SER A 141 -3.64 -15.94 -6.11
CA SER A 141 -2.30 -16.32 -5.66
C SER A 141 -2.38 -17.15 -4.37
N ILE A 142 -1.38 -18.01 -4.17
CA ILE A 142 -1.18 -18.76 -2.90
C ILE A 142 -0.34 -17.98 -1.89
N VAL A 143 0.39 -16.96 -2.33
CA VAL A 143 1.15 -16.07 -1.44
C VAL A 143 0.30 -14.85 -1.07
N ALA A 144 0.55 -14.31 0.10
CA ALA A 144 -0.15 -13.14 0.61
C ALA A 144 -0.01 -11.93 -0.33
N PRO A 145 -1.00 -11.02 -0.34
CA PRO A 145 -0.84 -9.70 -0.94
C PRO A 145 0.34 -8.94 -0.33
N PRO A 146 1.02 -8.06 -1.10
CA PRO A 146 2.17 -7.31 -0.58
C PRO A 146 1.92 -6.56 0.73
N PRO A 147 0.79 -5.86 0.93
CA PRO A 147 0.55 -5.16 2.19
C PRO A 147 0.50 -6.08 3.41
N GLU A 148 -0.07 -7.27 3.26
CA GLU A 148 -0.19 -8.23 4.36
C GLU A 148 1.15 -8.84 4.75
N ILE A 149 1.98 -9.24 3.76
CA ILE A 149 3.32 -9.75 4.07
C ILE A 149 4.22 -8.62 4.62
N GLU A 150 4.04 -7.39 4.18
CA GLU A 150 4.75 -6.24 4.73
C GLU A 150 4.39 -6.00 6.19
N ALA A 151 3.11 -6.00 6.53
CA ALA A 151 2.65 -5.90 7.91
C ALA A 151 3.13 -7.08 8.77
N PHE A 152 3.11 -8.30 8.21
CA PHE A 152 3.62 -9.49 8.89
C PHE A 152 5.11 -9.37 9.25
N LEU A 153 5.95 -8.92 8.32
CA LEU A 153 7.39 -8.73 8.54
C LEU A 153 7.67 -7.56 9.49
N ALA A 154 6.94 -6.45 9.36
CA ALA A 154 7.12 -5.27 10.22
C ALA A 154 6.90 -5.60 11.71
N ARG A 155 5.87 -6.39 12.01
CA ARG A 155 5.58 -6.82 13.39
C ARG A 155 6.67 -7.68 14.04
N ARG A 156 7.60 -8.24 13.25
CA ARG A 156 8.65 -9.17 13.73
C ARG A 156 10.05 -8.56 13.74
N MET A 157 10.17 -7.30 13.35
CA MET A 157 11.45 -6.59 13.27
C MET A 157 11.30 -5.19 13.89
N THR A 158 10.76 -5.11 15.11
CA THR A 158 10.52 -3.85 15.81
C THR A 158 11.79 -3.32 16.46
N THR A 159 12.72 -4.22 16.84
CA THR A 159 14.02 -3.88 17.42
C THR A 159 15.16 -4.50 16.59
N SER A 160 16.40 -4.01 16.77
CA SER A 160 17.58 -4.59 16.10
C SER A 160 17.79 -6.06 16.50
N VAL A 161 17.57 -6.40 17.77
CA VAL A 161 17.69 -7.77 18.28
C VAL A 161 16.67 -8.70 17.62
N GLU A 162 15.43 -8.26 17.49
CA GLU A 162 14.39 -9.03 16.80
C GLU A 162 14.69 -9.19 15.31
N ALA A 163 15.18 -8.13 14.65
CA ALA A 163 15.55 -8.18 13.24
C ALA A 163 16.72 -9.14 12.98
N GLU A 164 17.76 -9.11 13.82
CA GLU A 164 18.87 -10.03 13.76
C GLU A 164 18.45 -11.48 14.05
N GLY A 165 17.66 -11.71 15.10
CA GLY A 165 17.10 -13.00 15.46
C GLY A 165 16.21 -13.57 14.35
N PHE A 166 15.39 -12.71 13.71
CA PHE A 166 14.58 -13.11 12.57
C PHE A 166 15.44 -13.56 11.39
N LEU A 167 16.51 -12.84 11.07
CA LEU A 167 17.45 -13.22 10.01
C LEU A 167 18.17 -14.53 10.31
N GLN A 168 18.57 -14.76 11.56
CA GLN A 168 19.19 -16.02 11.99
C GLN A 168 18.23 -17.20 11.78
N GLY A 169 16.96 -17.05 12.16
CA GLY A 169 15.94 -18.08 11.97
C GLY A 169 15.66 -18.37 10.49
N VAL A 170 15.58 -17.35 9.65
CA VAL A 170 15.42 -17.50 8.20
C VAL A 170 16.60 -18.26 7.59
N ASN A 171 17.84 -17.91 7.97
CA ASN A 171 19.04 -18.62 7.53
C ASN A 171 19.07 -20.08 7.99
N LEU A 172 18.60 -20.35 9.21
CA LEU A 172 18.51 -21.71 9.75
C LEU A 172 17.54 -22.55 8.91
N VAL A 173 16.31 -22.07 8.67
CA VAL A 173 15.31 -22.75 7.84
C VAL A 173 15.85 -23.04 6.44
N MET A 174 16.51 -22.06 5.81
CA MET A 174 17.10 -22.22 4.49
C MET A 174 18.20 -23.29 4.46
N ARG A 175 19.09 -23.31 5.44
CA ARG A 175 20.18 -24.30 5.53
C ARG A 175 19.66 -25.72 5.75
N GLU A 176 18.73 -25.91 6.68
CA GLU A 176 18.17 -27.20 7.03
C GLU A 176 17.30 -27.79 5.92
N SER A 177 16.53 -26.95 5.23
CA SER A 177 15.64 -27.38 4.15
C SER A 177 16.32 -27.51 2.79
N GLY A 178 17.41 -26.80 2.57
CA GLY A 178 18.05 -26.64 1.26
C GLY A 178 17.20 -25.87 0.23
N GLN A 179 16.16 -25.15 0.69
CA GLN A 179 15.20 -24.43 -0.14
C GLN A 179 15.24 -22.91 0.10
N TRP A 180 14.57 -22.14 -0.73
CA TRP A 180 14.33 -20.68 -0.57
C TRP A 180 15.60 -19.81 -0.52
N SER A 181 16.68 -20.17 -1.24
CA SER A 181 17.91 -19.38 -1.24
C SER A 181 17.70 -17.94 -1.77
N ALA A 182 16.90 -17.79 -2.82
CA ALA A 182 16.58 -16.48 -3.39
C ALA A 182 15.71 -15.62 -2.46
N GLU A 183 14.74 -16.25 -1.80
CA GLU A 183 13.85 -15.62 -0.82
C GLU A 183 14.62 -15.23 0.44
N CYS A 184 15.53 -16.07 0.91
CA CYS A 184 16.45 -15.78 2.00
C CYS A 184 17.33 -14.56 1.70
N ALA A 185 17.87 -14.44 0.48
CA ALA A 185 18.63 -13.26 0.06
C ALA A 185 17.76 -11.98 0.07
N ARG A 186 16.48 -12.08 -0.34
CA ARG A 186 15.53 -10.95 -0.25
C ARG A 186 15.27 -10.54 1.19
N VAL A 187 14.99 -11.50 2.09
CA VAL A 187 14.82 -11.23 3.52
C VAL A 187 16.09 -10.59 4.09
N SER A 188 17.27 -11.11 3.77
CA SER A 188 18.55 -10.56 4.22
C SER A 188 18.70 -9.10 3.82
N THR A 189 18.39 -8.75 2.59
CA THR A 189 18.43 -7.35 2.11
C THR A 189 17.46 -6.46 2.90
N LEU A 190 16.25 -6.93 3.17
CA LEU A 190 15.25 -6.19 3.95
C LEU A 190 15.70 -5.98 5.40
N VAL A 191 16.21 -7.02 6.06
CA VAL A 191 16.72 -6.94 7.43
C VAL A 191 17.93 -6.00 7.52
N GLN A 192 18.88 -6.11 6.60
CA GLN A 192 20.05 -5.21 6.56
C GLN A 192 19.67 -3.74 6.34
N SER A 193 18.65 -3.49 5.51
CA SER A 193 18.09 -2.15 5.35
C SER A 193 17.49 -1.63 6.67
N ARG A 194 16.73 -2.50 7.38
CA ARG A 194 16.14 -2.17 8.67
C ARG A 194 17.18 -1.89 9.75
N LEU A 195 18.20 -2.75 9.86
CA LEU A 195 19.29 -2.58 10.83
C LEU A 195 20.08 -1.29 10.59
N ARG A 196 20.37 -0.93 9.33
CA ARG A 196 21.00 0.35 9.00
C ARG A 196 20.17 1.53 9.44
N GLN A 197 18.84 1.47 9.26
CA GLN A 197 17.92 2.51 9.73
C GLN A 197 17.96 2.65 11.26
N MET A 198 18.01 1.54 12.00
CA MET A 198 18.06 1.52 13.47
C MET A 198 19.44 1.96 14.02
N ALA A 199 20.54 1.64 13.33
CA ALA A 199 21.91 1.89 13.79
C ALA A 199 22.38 3.34 13.63
N ALA A 200 21.64 4.22 13.00
CA ALA A 200 22.12 5.51 12.48
C ALA A 200 22.08 6.67 13.49
N LEU A 201 22.09 6.43 14.79
CA LEU A 201 22.12 7.53 15.78
C LEU A 201 23.56 7.82 16.20
N ALA A 202 24.13 8.92 15.71
CA ALA A 202 25.37 9.45 16.24
C ALA A 202 25.17 10.06 17.64
N PRO A 203 26.19 10.05 18.54
CA PRO A 203 26.09 10.69 19.84
C PRO A 203 25.62 12.14 19.74
N GLY A 204 24.61 12.51 20.51
CA GLY A 204 24.02 13.87 20.53
C GLY A 204 22.81 14.07 19.60
N MET A 205 22.45 13.09 18.76
CA MET A 205 21.23 13.15 17.95
C MET A 205 20.00 12.72 18.76
N SER A 206 18.86 13.38 18.51
CA SER A 206 17.60 13.04 19.16
C SER A 206 17.13 11.64 18.73
N PRO A 207 16.86 10.71 19.65
CA PRO A 207 16.31 9.39 19.31
C PRO A 207 14.88 9.45 18.73
N TRP A 208 14.21 10.60 18.90
CA TRP A 208 12.83 10.84 18.45
C TRP A 208 12.74 11.37 17.02
N VAL A 209 13.85 11.46 16.31
CA VAL A 209 13.93 11.98 14.93
C VAL A 209 14.64 10.97 14.03
N ASP A 210 14.08 10.72 12.86
CA ASP A 210 14.74 9.95 11.80
C ASP A 210 15.74 10.85 11.04
N HIS A 211 16.95 10.94 11.53
CA HIS A 211 17.99 11.80 10.98
C HIS A 211 18.40 11.43 9.55
N GLN A 212 18.23 10.18 9.14
CA GLN A 212 18.50 9.77 7.77
C GLN A 212 17.49 10.41 6.82
N ARG A 213 16.21 10.44 7.18
CA ARG A 213 15.18 11.15 6.41
C ARG A 213 15.36 12.65 6.43
N VAL A 214 15.73 13.20 7.57
CA VAL A 214 16.00 14.65 7.65
C VAL A 214 17.04 15.08 6.63
N ARG A 215 18.13 14.33 6.44
CA ARG A 215 19.13 14.61 5.39
C ARG A 215 18.52 14.59 3.99
N LEU A 216 17.64 13.61 3.69
CA LEU A 216 16.94 13.59 2.40
C LEU A 216 16.02 14.80 2.23
N PHE A 217 15.42 15.30 3.32
CA PHE A 217 14.58 16.50 3.30
C PHE A 217 15.41 17.76 3.06
N GLU A 218 16.57 17.88 3.70
CA GLU A 218 17.51 18.97 3.46
C GLU A 218 17.99 18.98 1.99
N ASP A 219 18.32 17.82 1.44
CA ASP A 219 18.70 17.68 0.03
C ASP A 219 17.57 18.07 -0.92
N LEU A 220 16.32 17.65 -0.62
CA LEU A 220 15.15 18.04 -1.40
C LEU A 220 14.93 19.57 -1.33
N ALA A 221 14.95 20.16 -0.14
CA ALA A 221 14.77 21.59 0.04
C ALA A 221 15.87 22.39 -0.69
N ASN A 222 17.11 21.95 -0.60
CA ASN A 222 18.23 22.55 -1.32
C ASN A 222 18.06 22.48 -2.84
N GLN A 223 17.55 21.38 -3.38
CA GLN A 223 17.27 21.26 -4.82
C GLN A 223 16.12 22.18 -5.26
N LEU A 224 15.06 22.31 -4.46
CA LEU A 224 13.96 23.22 -4.71
C LEU A 224 14.42 24.69 -4.66
N LEU A 225 15.20 25.08 -3.64
CA LEU A 225 15.76 26.45 -3.48
C LEU A 225 16.71 26.86 -4.61
N ARG A 226 17.51 25.93 -5.14
CA ARG A 226 18.46 26.24 -6.24
C ARG A 226 17.78 26.67 -7.53
N GLY A 227 16.46 26.58 -7.60
CA GLY A 227 15.67 27.16 -8.70
C GLY A 227 15.93 26.56 -10.08
N GLN A 228 16.72 25.47 -10.18
CA GLN A 228 16.97 24.81 -11.48
C GLN A 228 15.69 24.24 -12.11
N PHE A 229 14.65 24.11 -11.32
CA PHE A 229 13.34 23.57 -11.71
C PHE A 229 12.23 24.63 -11.70
N GLY A 230 12.45 25.80 -11.09
CA GLY A 230 11.52 26.93 -10.99
C GLY A 230 11.69 27.98 -12.08
N ASN A 231 12.55 27.76 -13.08
CA ASN A 231 12.75 28.71 -14.15
C ASN A 231 11.47 28.88 -14.98
N GLU A 232 10.95 30.09 -15.11
CA GLU A 232 9.75 30.43 -15.89
C GLU A 232 9.76 29.84 -17.31
N ALA A 233 10.96 29.76 -17.93
CA ALA A 233 11.16 29.12 -19.23
C ALA A 233 10.87 27.60 -19.23
N PHE A 234 10.94 26.94 -18.07
CA PHE A 234 10.66 25.51 -17.97
C PHE A 234 9.15 25.23 -17.81
N TRP A 235 8.40 26.16 -17.25
CA TRP A 235 6.98 26.00 -16.91
C TRP A 235 6.03 26.45 -17.99
N GLY A 236 6.48 27.31 -18.94
CA GLY A 236 5.60 27.95 -19.91
C GLY A 236 4.50 28.81 -19.30
N GLY A 237 4.59 29.07 -17.98
CA GLY A 237 3.63 29.85 -17.23
C GLY A 237 3.67 29.55 -15.73
N ARG A 238 3.28 30.51 -14.93
CA ARG A 238 3.07 30.36 -13.48
C ARG A 238 1.98 29.34 -13.21
N LEU A 239 2.04 28.65 -12.04
CA LEU A 239 0.87 27.96 -11.51
C LEU A 239 -0.34 28.91 -11.58
N LEU A 240 -1.39 28.46 -12.27
CA LEU A 240 -2.58 29.28 -12.45
C LEU A 240 -3.21 29.58 -11.08
N ASP A 241 -3.70 30.82 -10.96
CA ASP A 241 -4.57 31.16 -9.86
C ASP A 241 -5.87 30.36 -9.97
N PHE A 242 -6.31 29.84 -8.85
CA PHE A 242 -7.49 28.98 -8.79
C PHE A 242 -8.32 29.32 -7.54
N PRO A 243 -9.64 29.37 -7.65
CA PRO A 243 -10.47 29.70 -6.50
C PRO A 243 -10.27 28.71 -5.36
N SER A 244 -9.92 29.21 -4.19
CA SER A 244 -9.76 28.39 -2.98
C SER A 244 -11.10 27.87 -2.45
N ARG A 245 -12.20 28.55 -2.79
CA ARG A 245 -13.57 28.21 -2.39
C ARG A 245 -14.48 28.14 -3.61
N PRO A 246 -15.52 27.28 -3.58
CA PRO A 246 -16.49 27.21 -4.67
C PRO A 246 -17.25 28.54 -4.80
N VAL A 247 -17.40 29.00 -6.03
CA VAL A 247 -18.24 30.15 -6.36
C VAL A 247 -19.56 29.61 -6.91
N PRO A 248 -20.74 30.16 -6.54
CA PRO A 248 -22.00 29.71 -7.10
C PRO A 248 -21.99 29.74 -8.65
N GLY A 249 -22.33 28.60 -9.26
CA GLY A 249 -22.31 28.41 -10.71
C GLY A 249 -20.94 28.06 -11.32
N ASP A 250 -19.84 28.18 -10.59
CA ASP A 250 -18.51 27.73 -11.04
C ASP A 250 -18.28 26.27 -10.62
N ARG A 251 -18.27 25.39 -11.61
CA ARG A 251 -18.05 23.95 -11.38
C ARG A 251 -16.59 23.53 -11.34
N ARG A 252 -15.64 24.44 -11.64
CA ARG A 252 -14.20 24.12 -11.69
C ARG A 252 -13.69 23.54 -10.39
N PHE A 253 -14.09 24.14 -9.27
CA PHE A 253 -13.66 23.68 -7.94
C PHE A 253 -14.11 22.23 -7.65
N LEU A 254 -15.39 21.92 -7.90
CA LEU A 254 -15.93 20.59 -7.61
C LEU A 254 -15.43 19.52 -8.59
N ASN A 255 -15.24 19.88 -9.86
CA ASN A 255 -14.62 18.99 -10.84
C ASN A 255 -13.18 18.68 -10.47
N LEU A 256 -12.37 19.70 -10.10
CA LEU A 256 -11.01 19.45 -9.64
C LEU A 256 -10.99 18.57 -8.39
N ALA A 257 -11.80 18.88 -7.37
CA ALA A 257 -11.91 18.08 -6.15
C ALA A 257 -12.26 16.61 -6.43
N PHE A 258 -13.16 16.36 -7.40
CA PHE A 258 -13.52 15.01 -7.80
C PHE A 258 -12.34 14.27 -8.44
N TYR A 259 -11.68 14.87 -9.44
CA TYR A 259 -10.58 14.17 -10.13
C TYR A 259 -9.33 14.05 -9.29
N GLU A 260 -9.04 14.97 -8.38
CA GLU A 260 -7.97 14.80 -7.38
C GLU A 260 -8.25 13.58 -6.50
N SER A 261 -9.47 13.45 -5.96
CA SER A 261 -9.84 12.31 -5.12
C SER A 261 -9.85 11.00 -5.91
N TYR A 262 -10.40 11.01 -7.13
CA TYR A 262 -10.47 9.86 -8.01
C TYR A 262 -9.08 9.29 -8.32
N PHE A 263 -8.19 10.10 -8.87
CA PHE A 263 -6.84 9.66 -9.22
C PHE A 263 -5.99 9.34 -7.98
N SER A 264 -6.20 10.05 -6.88
CA SER A 264 -5.54 9.76 -5.62
C SER A 264 -5.90 8.38 -5.07
N ASN A 265 -7.15 7.96 -5.18
CA ASN A 265 -7.59 6.61 -4.80
C ASN A 265 -7.07 5.55 -5.78
N TYR A 266 -7.04 5.85 -7.07
CA TYR A 266 -6.52 4.91 -8.07
C TYR A 266 -5.03 4.59 -7.84
N ILE A 267 -4.22 5.56 -7.45
CA ILE A 267 -2.81 5.32 -7.10
C ILE A 267 -2.68 4.28 -5.99
N GLU A 268 -3.60 4.26 -5.05
CA GLU A 268 -3.64 3.30 -3.93
C GLU A 268 -4.32 1.95 -4.26
N GLY A 269 -4.78 1.78 -5.51
CA GLY A 269 -5.34 0.51 -6.00
C GLY A 269 -6.87 0.43 -6.00
N THR A 270 -7.57 1.55 -5.78
CA THR A 270 -9.03 1.62 -5.87
C THR A 270 -9.45 1.86 -7.33
N GLU A 271 -10.09 0.88 -7.95
CA GLU A 271 -10.45 0.90 -9.37
C GLU A 271 -11.97 0.96 -9.56
N PHE A 272 -12.47 2.10 -10.06
CA PHE A 272 -13.84 2.31 -10.51
C PHE A 272 -13.85 3.04 -11.85
N ALA A 273 -14.90 2.86 -12.65
CA ALA A 273 -15.16 3.77 -13.75
C ALA A 273 -15.45 5.18 -13.20
N PRO A 274 -15.01 6.27 -13.88
CA PRO A 274 -15.22 7.63 -13.39
C PRO A 274 -16.68 7.96 -13.08
N GLU A 275 -17.62 7.42 -13.85
CA GLU A 275 -19.05 7.61 -13.67
C GLU A 275 -19.54 6.94 -12.38
N ASP A 276 -19.14 5.71 -12.12
CA ASP A 276 -19.48 4.99 -10.89
C ASP A 276 -18.86 5.67 -9.66
N ALA A 277 -17.59 6.06 -9.76
CA ALA A 277 -16.91 6.80 -8.70
C ALA A 277 -17.62 8.12 -8.38
N ARG A 278 -18.14 8.83 -9.39
CA ARG A 278 -18.90 10.07 -9.19
C ARG A 278 -20.21 9.82 -8.44
N VAL A 279 -20.94 8.79 -8.80
CA VAL A 279 -22.17 8.39 -8.09
C VAL A 279 -21.85 8.10 -6.62
N ILE A 280 -20.79 7.34 -6.36
CA ILE A 280 -20.33 7.02 -4.99
C ILE A 280 -19.93 8.29 -4.22
N ALA A 281 -19.21 9.23 -4.86
CA ALA A 281 -18.73 10.45 -4.23
C ALA A 281 -19.86 11.44 -3.86
N LEU A 282 -20.86 11.58 -4.75
CA LEU A 282 -21.91 12.62 -4.65
C LEU A 282 -23.21 12.13 -4.03
N GLU A 283 -23.54 10.85 -4.21
CA GLU A 283 -24.81 10.27 -3.76
C GLU A 283 -24.62 9.43 -2.50
N GLU A 284 -25.54 9.59 -1.55
CA GLU A 284 -25.61 8.77 -0.32
C GLU A 284 -26.18 7.36 -0.56
N ARG A 285 -26.12 6.82 -1.77
CA ARG A 285 -26.60 5.47 -2.07
C ARG A 285 -25.79 4.43 -1.31
N GLN A 286 -26.47 3.72 -0.42
CA GLN A 286 -25.88 2.80 0.55
C GLN A 286 -25.26 1.54 -0.08
N ASP A 287 -25.69 1.11 -1.25
CA ASP A 287 -25.42 -0.25 -1.74
C ASP A 287 -24.01 -0.44 -2.33
N LYS A 288 -23.47 0.54 -3.05
CA LYS A 288 -22.08 0.51 -3.58
C LYS A 288 -21.05 1.16 -2.64
N ALA A 289 -21.53 1.97 -1.70
CA ALA A 289 -20.71 2.69 -0.75
C ALA A 289 -20.34 1.90 0.51
N GLN A 290 -20.80 0.65 0.62
CA GLN A 290 -20.48 -0.23 1.76
C GLN A 290 -19.13 -0.94 1.59
N SER A 291 -18.52 -0.93 0.41
CA SER A 291 -17.16 -1.43 0.25
C SER A 291 -16.13 -0.44 0.80
N LYS A 292 -14.98 -0.94 1.25
CA LYS A 292 -13.85 -0.10 1.70
C LYS A 292 -13.47 0.91 0.62
N GLU A 293 -13.42 0.48 -0.64
CA GLU A 293 -13.07 1.30 -1.79
C GLU A 293 -14.08 2.44 -2.04
N GLY A 294 -15.38 2.16 -1.88
CA GLY A 294 -16.42 3.18 -2.00
C GLY A 294 -16.33 4.24 -0.89
N HIS A 295 -16.00 3.82 0.33
CA HIS A 295 -15.73 4.74 1.44
C HIS A 295 -14.53 5.65 1.16
N ASP A 296 -13.44 5.09 0.66
CA ASP A 296 -12.22 5.81 0.35
C ASP A 296 -12.47 6.95 -0.65
N ILE A 297 -13.22 6.67 -1.72
CA ILE A 297 -13.61 7.68 -2.72
C ILE A 297 -14.46 8.79 -2.09
N ARG A 298 -15.50 8.43 -1.35
CA ARG A 298 -16.42 9.40 -0.75
C ARG A 298 -15.74 10.26 0.29
N SER A 299 -15.00 9.65 1.21
CA SER A 299 -14.33 10.37 2.29
C SER A 299 -13.28 11.33 1.77
N LEU A 300 -12.49 10.90 0.79
CA LEU A 300 -11.46 11.75 0.19
C LEU A 300 -12.07 12.89 -0.65
N TYR A 301 -13.13 12.62 -1.44
CA TYR A 301 -13.85 13.66 -2.16
C TYR A 301 -14.42 14.72 -1.22
N ARG A 302 -15.06 14.34 -0.13
CA ARG A 302 -15.59 15.26 0.87
C ARG A 302 -14.50 16.17 1.44
N LEU A 303 -13.32 15.63 1.71
CA LEU A 303 -12.17 16.40 2.17
C LEU A 303 -11.71 17.45 1.14
N TYR A 304 -11.64 17.09 -0.15
CA TYR A 304 -11.24 18.03 -1.21
C TYR A 304 -12.32 19.03 -1.59
N ALA A 305 -13.60 18.66 -1.45
CA ALA A 305 -14.74 19.47 -1.83
C ALA A 305 -15.17 20.48 -0.75
N ASP A 306 -14.77 20.24 0.50
CA ASP A 306 -15.09 21.12 1.64
C ASP A 306 -13.89 22.03 1.99
N PRO A 307 -13.94 23.34 1.67
CA PRO A 307 -12.87 24.28 1.98
C PRO A 307 -12.53 24.37 3.47
N GLU A 308 -13.49 24.20 4.36
CA GLU A 308 -13.25 24.24 5.82
C GLU A 308 -12.40 23.04 6.27
N SER A 309 -12.52 21.93 5.58
CA SER A 309 -11.73 20.72 5.87
C SER A 309 -10.32 20.81 5.30
N PHE A 310 -10.13 21.24 4.03
CA PHE A 310 -8.80 21.15 3.44
C PHE A 310 -7.96 22.43 3.57
N LEU A 311 -8.55 23.63 3.72
CA LEU A 311 -7.82 24.91 3.85
C LEU A 311 -7.37 25.24 5.29
N ARG A 312 -7.25 24.21 6.14
CA ARG A 312 -6.82 24.41 7.52
C ARG A 312 -5.44 25.06 7.58
N GLU A 313 -5.29 26.03 8.48
CA GLU A 313 -4.02 26.73 8.69
C GLU A 313 -3.04 25.88 9.51
N ASP A 314 -1.74 26.12 9.31
CA ASP A 314 -0.64 25.47 10.01
C ASP A 314 0.51 26.46 10.23
N HIS A 315 0.38 27.30 11.23
CA HIS A 315 1.41 28.26 11.62
C HIS A 315 2.46 27.68 12.56
N SER A 316 2.29 26.44 12.98
CA SER A 316 3.20 25.71 13.85
C SER A 316 3.28 24.22 13.46
N PRO A 317 4.35 23.52 13.86
CA PRO A 317 4.43 22.06 13.66
C PRO A 317 3.30 21.32 14.37
N ASP A 318 2.80 21.82 15.51
CA ASP A 318 1.66 21.23 16.24
C ASP A 318 0.36 21.33 15.44
N GLU A 319 0.09 22.46 14.84
CA GLU A 319 -1.08 22.64 13.98
C GLU A 319 -1.00 21.78 12.71
N PHE A 320 0.20 21.67 12.11
CA PHE A 320 0.41 20.78 10.99
C PHE A 320 0.12 19.31 11.36
N ILE A 321 0.66 18.85 12.48
CA ILE A 321 0.42 17.50 13.02
C ILE A 321 -1.07 17.30 13.30
N ALA A 322 -1.73 18.28 13.91
CA ALA A 322 -3.17 18.25 14.17
C ALA A 322 -3.99 18.17 12.87
N ASN A 323 -3.58 18.88 11.81
CA ASN A 323 -4.22 18.81 10.51
C ASN A 323 -4.07 17.43 9.84
N LEU A 324 -2.89 16.82 9.88
CA LEU A 324 -2.68 15.46 9.38
C LEU A 324 -3.60 14.46 10.11
N LYS A 325 -3.66 14.54 11.45
CA LYS A 325 -4.53 13.69 12.27
C LYS A 325 -6.02 13.94 11.97
N PHE A 326 -6.42 15.19 11.81
CA PHE A 326 -7.80 15.56 11.44
C PHE A 326 -8.21 14.96 10.09
N TRP A 327 -7.40 15.17 9.05
CA TRP A 327 -7.71 14.62 7.73
C TRP A 327 -7.77 13.11 7.74
N HIS A 328 -6.84 12.47 8.43
CA HIS A 328 -6.83 11.01 8.55
C HIS A 328 -8.04 10.48 9.35
N ALA A 329 -8.47 11.19 10.39
CA ALA A 329 -9.68 10.84 11.14
C ALA A 329 -10.93 10.90 10.26
N ARG A 330 -11.09 12.00 9.50
CA ARG A 330 -12.21 12.18 8.57
C ARG A 330 -12.19 11.18 7.42
N PHE A 331 -11.01 10.88 6.90
CA PHE A 331 -10.84 9.85 5.87
C PHE A 331 -11.25 8.47 6.38
N GLY A 332 -10.86 8.11 7.60
CA GLY A 332 -11.12 6.81 8.22
C GLY A 332 -12.42 6.69 9.02
N GLU A 333 -13.31 7.68 9.00
CA GLU A 333 -14.48 7.77 9.90
C GLU A 333 -15.42 6.56 9.82
N HIS A 334 -15.47 5.90 8.67
CA HIS A 334 -16.39 4.79 8.36
C HIS A 334 -15.70 3.47 8.04
N ILE A 335 -14.38 3.38 8.24
CA ILE A 335 -13.59 2.16 8.00
C ILE A 335 -13.40 1.44 9.34
N ASP A 336 -13.06 0.15 9.28
CA ASP A 336 -12.68 -0.64 10.45
C ASP A 336 -11.64 0.09 11.30
N LYS A 337 -12.08 0.56 12.45
CA LYS A 337 -11.28 1.42 13.34
C LYS A 337 -10.04 0.71 13.89
N GLU A 338 -10.08 -0.61 13.99
CA GLU A 338 -8.96 -1.41 14.48
C GLU A 338 -7.85 -1.56 13.44
N ALA A 339 -8.21 -1.54 12.15
CA ALA A 339 -7.25 -1.73 11.07
C ALA A 339 -6.41 -0.48 10.77
N ILE A 340 -6.99 0.73 10.87
CA ILE A 340 -6.33 1.97 10.44
C ILE A 340 -6.12 3.01 11.55
N HIS A 341 -6.73 2.86 12.71
CA HIS A 341 -6.67 3.81 13.83
C HIS A 341 -6.90 5.28 13.39
N PRO A 342 -8.13 5.68 12.94
CA PRO A 342 -8.38 7.00 12.40
C PRO A 342 -7.87 8.14 13.30
N GLY A 343 -7.11 9.08 12.73
CA GLY A 343 -6.55 10.23 13.44
C GLY A 343 -5.38 9.93 14.37
N ARG A 344 -4.86 8.70 14.41
CA ARG A 344 -3.73 8.31 15.25
C ARG A 344 -2.53 7.91 14.41
N PHE A 345 -1.35 8.33 14.81
CA PHE A 345 -0.13 7.85 14.21
C PHE A 345 0.07 6.36 14.46
N LYS A 346 0.80 5.71 13.57
CA LYS A 346 1.12 4.29 13.66
C LYS A 346 1.82 3.94 14.97
N ASP A 347 1.48 2.80 15.52
CA ASP A 347 2.11 2.19 16.68
C ASP A 347 3.04 1.02 16.32
N LYS A 348 3.09 0.68 15.03
CA LYS A 348 3.90 -0.41 14.47
C LYS A 348 4.72 0.10 13.28
N ALA A 349 5.92 -0.47 13.10
CA ALA A 349 6.72 -0.18 11.92
C ALA A 349 6.00 -0.64 10.65
N ASN A 350 6.11 0.16 9.59
CA ASN A 350 5.54 -0.15 8.28
C ASN A 350 6.58 0.05 7.17
N ARG A 351 6.34 -0.55 6.02
CA ARG A 351 7.21 -0.47 4.85
C ARG A 351 6.41 -0.60 3.54
N ALA A 352 6.97 -0.17 2.45
CA ALA A 352 6.46 -0.41 1.12
C ALA A 352 7.58 -0.96 0.21
N GLY A 353 7.37 -2.15 -0.35
CA GLY A 353 8.41 -2.85 -1.09
C GLY A 353 9.67 -3.06 -0.26
N GLY A 354 10.79 -2.49 -0.68
CA GLY A 354 12.07 -2.54 0.04
C GLY A 354 12.33 -1.36 0.98
N THR A 355 11.41 -0.39 1.09
CA THR A 355 11.62 0.84 1.85
C THR A 355 10.93 0.75 3.21
N TRP A 356 11.70 0.83 4.30
CA TRP A 356 11.18 1.05 5.64
C TRP A 356 10.90 2.53 5.86
N PHE A 357 9.80 2.83 6.51
CA PHE A 357 9.43 4.19 6.90
C PHE A 357 9.91 4.53 8.30
N ALA A 358 9.72 5.77 8.75
CA ALA A 358 10.14 6.21 10.07
C ALA A 358 9.54 5.31 11.17
N ASP A 359 10.32 5.04 12.22
CA ASP A 359 9.80 4.27 13.36
C ASP A 359 8.66 5.03 14.05
N PRO A 360 7.69 4.32 14.66
CA PRO A 360 6.57 4.96 15.35
C PRO A 360 7.00 6.05 16.31
N ALA A 361 8.04 5.80 17.13
CA ALA A 361 8.58 6.77 18.08
C ALA A 361 9.22 8.01 17.42
N GLN A 362 9.61 7.91 16.14
CA GLN A 362 10.28 8.99 15.41
C GLN A 362 9.33 9.81 14.51
N VAL A 363 8.09 9.37 14.35
CA VAL A 363 7.13 10.01 13.44
C VAL A 363 6.95 11.48 13.77
N GLU A 364 6.59 11.77 15.01
CA GLU A 364 6.23 13.14 15.41
C GLU A 364 7.44 14.08 15.38
N GLY A 365 8.57 13.64 15.93
CA GLY A 365 9.80 14.45 15.89
C GLY A 365 10.28 14.73 14.48
N THR A 366 10.19 13.74 13.58
CA THR A 366 10.59 13.91 12.18
C THR A 366 9.63 14.82 11.41
N LEU A 367 8.31 14.76 11.69
CA LEU A 367 7.33 15.71 11.11
C LEU A 367 7.59 17.14 11.54
N ARG A 368 7.98 17.39 12.81
CA ARG A 368 8.34 18.72 13.31
C ARG A 368 9.52 19.31 12.55
N VAL A 369 10.59 18.54 12.45
CA VAL A 369 11.80 18.96 11.69
C VAL A 369 11.47 19.19 10.21
N ALA A 370 10.68 18.30 9.59
CA ALA A 370 10.24 18.49 8.21
C ALA A 370 9.41 19.77 8.04
N TRP A 371 8.53 20.09 8.99
CA TRP A 371 7.77 21.34 8.95
C TRP A 371 8.70 22.56 8.99
N GLU A 372 9.67 22.59 9.90
CA GLU A 372 10.65 23.68 10.03
C GLU A 372 11.47 23.87 8.75
N ILE A 373 12.00 22.79 8.16
CA ILE A 373 12.73 22.87 6.88
C ILE A 373 11.82 23.46 5.78
N GLY A 374 10.56 23.02 5.72
CA GLY A 374 9.59 23.50 4.73
C GLY A 374 9.28 24.99 4.81
N GLN A 375 9.47 25.66 5.97
CA GLN A 375 9.24 27.10 6.11
C GLN A 375 10.27 27.95 5.34
N HIS A 376 11.44 27.42 5.02
CA HIS A 376 12.44 28.10 4.21
C HIS A 376 12.07 28.18 2.72
N LEU A 377 11.05 27.46 2.28
CA LEU A 377 10.55 27.47 0.90
C LEU A 377 9.48 28.55 0.74
N SER A 378 9.77 29.62 -0.02
CA SER A 378 8.84 30.73 -0.25
C SER A 378 7.77 30.39 -1.28
N GLU A 379 8.15 29.65 -2.34
CA GLU A 379 7.26 29.34 -3.44
C GLU A 379 6.19 28.30 -3.05
N PRO A 380 4.90 28.54 -3.30
CA PRO A 380 3.82 27.61 -2.94
C PRO A 380 4.00 26.21 -3.54
N PHE A 381 4.46 26.13 -4.79
CA PHE A 381 4.72 24.85 -5.45
C PHE A 381 5.82 24.06 -4.73
N ASP A 382 6.96 24.69 -4.46
CA ASP A 382 8.10 24.05 -3.82
C ASP A 382 7.73 23.55 -2.43
N ARG A 383 6.99 24.38 -1.68
CA ARG A 383 6.45 24.01 -0.36
C ARG A 383 5.47 22.84 -0.44
N ALA A 384 4.59 22.81 -1.46
CA ALA A 384 3.65 21.70 -1.67
C ALA A 384 4.37 20.38 -2.02
N VAL A 385 5.35 20.42 -2.92
CA VAL A 385 6.18 19.26 -3.25
C VAL A 385 6.92 18.76 -2.02
N PHE A 386 7.58 19.65 -1.30
CA PHE A 386 8.30 19.31 -0.08
C PHE A 386 7.38 18.67 0.97
N ARG A 387 6.20 19.26 1.19
CA ARG A 387 5.18 18.78 2.13
C ARG A 387 4.70 17.38 1.76
N ALA A 388 4.40 17.14 0.48
CA ALA A 388 4.01 15.83 -0.01
C ALA A 388 5.12 14.79 0.20
N VAL A 389 6.33 15.09 -0.27
CA VAL A 389 7.43 14.11 -0.28
C VAL A 389 7.92 13.80 1.13
N SER A 390 8.04 14.80 2.00
CA SER A 390 8.43 14.57 3.40
C SER A 390 7.38 13.75 4.16
N THR A 391 6.10 14.08 4.04
CA THR A 391 5.02 13.38 4.75
C THR A 391 4.90 11.93 4.28
N VAL A 392 4.91 11.66 2.96
CA VAL A 392 4.83 10.28 2.45
C VAL A 392 6.07 9.47 2.81
N SER A 393 7.25 10.09 2.89
CA SER A 393 8.49 9.44 3.29
C SER A 393 8.51 9.05 4.77
N ILE A 394 7.89 9.83 5.64
CA ILE A 394 7.71 9.50 7.07
C ILE A 394 6.69 8.39 7.25
N HIS A 395 5.62 8.40 6.45
CA HIS A 395 4.52 7.41 6.47
C HIS A 395 3.87 7.31 7.84
N PRO A 396 3.26 8.40 8.33
CA PRO A 396 2.90 8.53 9.75
C PRO A 396 1.77 7.61 10.22
N PHE A 397 0.93 7.09 9.33
CA PHE A 397 -0.25 6.29 9.66
C PHE A 397 -0.08 4.82 9.30
N LEU A 398 -0.97 3.95 9.77
CA LEU A 398 -0.98 2.54 9.38
C LEU A 398 -1.42 2.34 7.92
N ASP A 399 -2.43 3.11 7.46
CA ASP A 399 -2.93 3.14 6.08
C ASP A 399 -3.30 4.59 5.71
N GLY A 400 -3.66 4.86 4.45
CA GLY A 400 -4.12 6.18 3.98
C GLY A 400 -3.03 7.23 3.78
N ASN A 401 -1.77 6.91 4.01
CA ASN A 401 -0.65 7.86 3.96
C ASN A 401 -0.54 8.61 2.63
N GLY A 402 -0.61 7.91 1.50
CA GLY A 402 -0.51 8.54 0.19
C GLY A 402 -1.62 9.55 -0.07
N ARG A 403 -2.85 9.21 0.31
CA ARG A 403 -4.05 10.07 0.17
C ARG A 403 -3.94 11.33 1.01
N ILE A 404 -3.60 11.18 2.30
CA ILE A 404 -3.42 12.31 3.22
C ILE A 404 -2.24 13.20 2.80
N THR A 405 -1.17 12.61 2.30
CA THR A 405 -0.01 13.34 1.78
C THR A 405 -0.37 14.24 0.58
N ARG A 406 -1.14 13.72 -0.39
CA ARG A 406 -1.58 14.51 -1.54
C ARG A 406 -2.56 15.60 -1.13
N LEU A 407 -3.42 15.34 -0.14
CA LEU A 407 -4.27 16.38 0.46
C LEU A 407 -3.45 17.46 1.18
N ALA A 408 -2.37 17.11 1.88
CA ALA A 408 -1.47 18.07 2.51
C ALA A 408 -0.77 18.99 1.49
N ALA A 409 -0.39 18.46 0.32
CA ALA A 409 0.11 19.28 -0.79
C ALA A 409 -0.98 20.22 -1.36
N ALA A 410 -2.18 19.69 -1.55
CA ALA A 410 -3.33 20.48 -2.01
C ALA A 410 -3.69 21.61 -1.04
N ASN A 411 -3.58 21.38 0.27
CA ASN A 411 -3.74 22.40 1.30
C ASN A 411 -2.79 23.59 1.08
N VAL A 412 -1.50 23.32 0.87
CA VAL A 412 -0.50 24.39 0.64
C VAL A 412 -0.85 25.23 -0.59
N LEU A 413 -1.18 24.58 -1.72
CA LEU A 413 -1.55 25.27 -2.96
C LEU A 413 -2.87 26.02 -2.83
N GLY A 414 -3.89 25.39 -2.26
CA GLY A 414 -5.21 25.99 -2.07
C GLY A 414 -5.17 27.24 -1.18
N ARG A 415 -4.41 27.19 -0.08
CA ARG A 415 -4.20 28.37 0.80
C ARG A 415 -3.49 29.51 0.08
N ALA A 416 -2.60 29.20 -0.83
CA ALA A 416 -1.93 30.19 -1.67
C ALA A 416 -2.79 30.68 -2.85
N GLY A 417 -4.04 30.22 -2.98
CA GLY A 417 -4.92 30.56 -4.11
C GLY A 417 -4.40 30.01 -5.46
N LYS A 418 -3.64 28.93 -5.43
CA LYS A 418 -3.06 28.26 -6.60
C LYS A 418 -3.79 26.98 -6.95
N MET A 419 -3.73 26.60 -8.23
CA MET A 419 -4.29 25.34 -8.70
C MET A 419 -3.64 24.15 -8.00
N ARG A 420 -4.47 23.29 -7.45
CA ARG A 420 -4.06 22.03 -6.83
C ARG A 420 -3.64 21.02 -7.92
N LEU A 421 -3.06 19.89 -7.53
CA LEU A 421 -2.43 18.96 -8.47
C LEU A 421 -3.16 17.63 -8.50
N MET A 422 -3.47 17.14 -9.68
CA MET A 422 -3.90 15.76 -9.90
C MET A 422 -2.81 14.94 -10.60
N ILE A 423 -2.72 13.66 -10.27
CA ILE A 423 -1.80 12.71 -10.91
C ILE A 423 -2.66 11.66 -11.61
N PRO A 424 -2.88 11.77 -12.94
CA PRO A 424 -3.67 10.81 -13.68
C PRO A 424 -3.13 9.38 -13.57
N THR A 425 -4.02 8.39 -13.70
CA THR A 425 -3.72 6.95 -13.62
C THR A 425 -2.49 6.55 -14.42
N VAL A 426 -2.37 7.06 -15.64
CA VAL A 426 -1.27 6.77 -16.56
C VAL A 426 0.13 7.13 -16.02
N PHE A 427 0.22 7.94 -14.95
CA PHE A 427 1.46 8.30 -14.28
C PHE A 427 1.66 7.61 -12.92
N ARG A 428 0.81 6.66 -12.56
CA ARG A 428 0.89 5.96 -11.27
C ARG A 428 2.26 5.34 -11.02
N GLU A 429 2.79 4.64 -12.02
CA GLU A 429 4.08 3.96 -11.88
C GLU A 429 5.24 4.96 -11.83
N ASP A 430 5.22 5.98 -12.69
CA ASP A 430 6.22 7.07 -12.67
C ASP A 430 6.28 7.77 -11.31
N TYR A 431 5.12 8.02 -10.69
CA TYR A 431 5.02 8.59 -9.35
C TYR A 431 5.64 7.68 -8.29
N ILE A 432 5.33 6.39 -8.31
CA ILE A 432 5.88 5.41 -7.36
C ILE A 432 7.40 5.27 -7.54
N LEU A 433 7.88 5.21 -8.79
CA LEU A 433 9.32 5.12 -9.10
C LEU A 433 10.05 6.40 -8.67
N ALA A 434 9.44 7.57 -8.84
CA ALA A 434 10.01 8.85 -8.40
C ALA A 434 10.16 8.91 -6.86
N LEU A 435 9.18 8.42 -6.11
CA LEU A 435 9.27 8.32 -4.65
C LEU A 435 10.35 7.32 -4.20
N ARG A 436 10.50 6.20 -4.91
CA ARG A 436 11.61 5.25 -4.66
C ARG A 436 12.97 5.87 -4.94
N ALA A 437 13.10 6.63 -6.03
CA ALA A 437 14.34 7.35 -6.34
C ALA A 437 14.69 8.34 -5.22
N PHE A 438 13.71 9.08 -4.69
CA PHE A 438 13.89 9.96 -3.54
C PHE A 438 14.37 9.20 -2.30
N SER A 439 13.77 8.07 -1.96
CA SER A 439 14.18 7.23 -0.83
C SER A 439 15.62 6.72 -0.97
N ASN A 440 16.16 6.68 -2.19
CA ASN A 440 17.54 6.31 -2.51
C ASN A 440 18.46 7.54 -2.65
N GLY A 441 18.06 8.73 -2.22
CA GLY A 441 18.85 9.95 -2.21
C GLY A 441 18.82 10.77 -3.51
N ASN A 442 17.90 10.49 -4.44
CA ASN A 442 17.75 11.27 -5.67
C ASN A 442 16.39 12.02 -5.71
N PRO A 443 16.35 13.32 -5.34
CA PRO A 443 15.12 14.10 -5.31
C PRO A 443 14.64 14.57 -6.70
N VAL A 444 15.48 14.54 -7.72
CA VAL A 444 15.17 15.12 -9.04
C VAL A 444 13.96 14.47 -9.72
N PRO A 445 13.80 13.13 -9.75
CA PRO A 445 12.66 12.50 -10.37
C PRO A 445 11.32 12.91 -9.73
N VAL A 446 11.24 13.02 -8.42
CA VAL A 446 9.99 13.37 -7.73
C VAL A 446 9.62 14.83 -7.98
N ILE A 447 10.58 15.75 -8.00
CA ILE A 447 10.33 17.14 -8.38
C ILE A 447 9.75 17.20 -9.81
N ARG A 448 10.38 16.52 -10.78
CA ARG A 448 9.90 16.48 -12.17
C ARG A 448 8.51 15.85 -12.30
N MET A 449 8.19 14.84 -11.50
CA MET A 449 6.87 14.23 -11.49
C MET A 449 5.78 15.22 -11.05
N PHE A 450 6.03 15.97 -9.98
CA PHE A 450 5.09 17.02 -9.52
C PHE A 450 5.00 18.16 -10.54
N GLN A 451 6.09 18.52 -11.20
CA GLN A 451 6.09 19.46 -12.29
C GLN A 451 5.21 18.98 -13.45
N GLN A 452 5.33 17.73 -13.83
CA GLN A 452 4.47 17.15 -14.88
C GLN A 452 3.00 17.15 -14.46
N ALA A 453 2.71 16.80 -13.21
CA ALA A 453 1.35 16.87 -12.66
C ALA A 453 0.77 18.29 -12.73
N ALA A 454 1.57 19.31 -12.41
CA ALA A 454 1.16 20.72 -12.51
C ALA A 454 0.83 21.11 -13.95
N ARG A 455 1.68 20.79 -14.93
CA ARG A 455 1.41 21.07 -16.35
C ARG A 455 0.11 20.44 -16.82
N ILE A 456 -0.07 19.14 -16.49
CA ILE A 456 -1.28 18.44 -16.88
C ILE A 456 -2.50 19.09 -16.23
N THR A 457 -2.46 19.35 -14.93
CA THR A 457 -3.61 19.90 -14.23
C THR A 457 -3.99 21.27 -14.78
N THR A 458 -3.02 22.12 -15.13
CA THR A 458 -3.28 23.44 -15.69
C THR A 458 -3.87 23.41 -17.10
N SER A 459 -3.70 22.32 -17.86
CA SER A 459 -4.29 22.16 -19.20
C SER A 459 -5.73 21.63 -19.17
N VAL A 460 -6.22 21.17 -18.01
CA VAL A 460 -7.55 20.54 -17.90
C VAL A 460 -8.67 21.59 -17.83
N PRO A 461 -9.67 21.53 -18.72
CA PRO A 461 -10.78 22.48 -18.77
C PRO A 461 -11.86 22.12 -17.72
N PHE A 462 -11.57 22.42 -16.43
CA PHE A 462 -12.45 22.07 -15.30
C PHE A 462 -13.81 22.79 -15.29
N ASP A 463 -14.01 23.79 -16.14
CA ASP A 463 -15.28 24.50 -16.34
C ASP A 463 -16.32 23.70 -17.14
N ARG A 464 -15.90 22.67 -17.87
CA ARG A 464 -16.78 21.80 -18.65
C ARG A 464 -17.75 21.01 -17.76
N SER A 465 -18.83 20.50 -18.36
CA SER A 465 -19.68 19.55 -17.70
C SER A 465 -18.91 18.25 -17.41
N PHE A 466 -19.37 17.48 -16.43
CA PHE A 466 -18.68 16.22 -16.06
C PHE A 466 -18.53 15.24 -17.25
N PRO A 467 -19.57 14.97 -18.08
CA PRO A 467 -19.40 14.07 -19.23
C PRO A 467 -18.37 14.58 -20.23
N GLU A 468 -18.39 15.89 -20.54
CA GLU A 468 -17.43 16.49 -21.48
C GLU A 468 -16.00 16.45 -20.93
N LEU A 469 -15.82 16.72 -19.65
CA LEU A 469 -14.53 16.69 -18.99
C LEU A 469 -14.00 15.25 -18.90
N THR A 470 -14.86 14.27 -18.55
CA THR A 470 -14.51 12.86 -18.51
C THR A 470 -14.08 12.38 -19.90
N GLN A 471 -14.81 12.76 -20.96
CA GLN A 471 -14.45 12.42 -22.32
C GLN A 471 -13.11 13.07 -22.73
N TRP A 472 -12.88 14.33 -22.39
CA TRP A 472 -11.62 15.03 -22.64
C TRP A 472 -10.42 14.31 -21.97
N LEU A 473 -10.59 13.84 -20.73
CA LEU A 473 -9.57 13.07 -20.01
C LEU A 473 -9.36 11.67 -20.62
N ARG A 474 -10.43 11.00 -21.10
CA ARG A 474 -10.32 9.70 -21.80
C ARG A 474 -9.51 9.81 -23.09
N GLU A 475 -9.76 10.84 -23.88
CA GLU A 475 -9.02 11.08 -25.12
C GLU A 475 -7.52 11.26 -24.88
N ARG A 476 -7.13 11.61 -23.64
CA ARG A 476 -5.75 11.78 -23.21
C ARG A 476 -5.19 10.60 -22.44
N ASN A 477 -5.91 9.49 -22.41
CA ASN A 477 -5.54 8.26 -21.72
C ASN A 477 -5.41 8.43 -20.19
N ALA A 478 -6.08 9.42 -19.59
CA ALA A 478 -5.94 9.75 -18.17
C ALA A 478 -6.29 8.59 -17.23
N PHE A 479 -7.19 7.71 -17.66
CA PHE A 479 -7.73 6.60 -16.87
C PHE A 479 -7.10 5.24 -17.17
N LEU A 480 -6.21 5.17 -18.17
CA LEU A 480 -5.56 3.92 -18.54
C LEU A 480 -4.33 3.68 -17.66
N PRO A 481 -4.02 2.41 -17.33
CA PRO A 481 -2.81 2.08 -16.61
C PRO A 481 -1.55 2.35 -17.48
N PRO A 482 -0.39 2.61 -16.86
CA PRO A 482 0.82 3.04 -17.57
C PRO A 482 1.38 2.00 -18.56
N GLU A 483 1.10 0.72 -18.34
CA GLU A 483 1.46 -0.38 -19.24
C GLU A 483 0.63 -0.42 -20.51
N GLU A 484 -0.57 0.17 -20.52
CA GLU A 484 -1.48 0.17 -21.68
C GLU A 484 -1.39 1.44 -22.51
N ALA A 485 -0.99 2.56 -21.91
CA ALA A 485 -1.02 3.84 -22.58
C ALA A 485 -0.01 4.86 -22.04
N LYS A 486 0.17 5.93 -22.80
CA LYS A 486 0.88 7.15 -22.39
C LYS A 486 -0.05 8.34 -22.50
N TRP A 487 0.20 9.35 -21.66
CA TRP A 487 -0.52 10.62 -21.75
C TRP A 487 -0.46 11.20 -23.16
N ARG A 488 -1.61 11.62 -23.68
CA ARG A 488 -1.71 12.34 -24.95
C ARG A 488 -1.89 13.83 -24.65
N PRO A 489 -0.88 14.68 -24.89
CA PRO A 489 -0.99 16.10 -24.61
C PRO A 489 -2.07 16.76 -25.48
N ALA A 490 -2.69 17.82 -24.98
CA ALA A 490 -3.55 18.68 -25.80
C ALA A 490 -2.71 19.37 -26.90
N PRO A 491 -3.29 19.74 -28.04
CA PRO A 491 -2.57 20.46 -29.09
C PRO A 491 -1.81 21.69 -28.57
N GLU A 492 -2.40 22.43 -27.66
CA GLU A 492 -1.81 23.61 -27.01
C GLU A 492 -0.62 23.27 -26.09
N GLU A 493 -0.55 22.04 -25.54
CA GLU A 493 0.60 21.57 -24.76
C GLU A 493 1.79 21.18 -25.64
N SER A 494 1.56 20.84 -26.91
CA SER A 494 2.61 20.43 -27.84
C SER A 494 3.55 21.58 -28.20
N ASP A 495 3.08 22.82 -28.12
CA ASP A 495 3.87 24.03 -28.40
C ASP A 495 4.76 24.44 -27.22
N LEU A 496 4.54 23.87 -26.02
CA LEU A 496 5.34 24.11 -24.82
C LEU A 496 6.54 23.19 -24.68
N ARG A 497 6.92 22.42 -25.71
CA ARG A 497 8.16 21.64 -25.67
C ARG A 497 9.36 22.60 -25.62
N PRO A 498 10.32 22.37 -24.72
CA PRO A 498 11.55 23.15 -24.73
C PRO A 498 12.18 23.07 -26.13
N THR A 499 12.36 24.20 -26.77
CA THR A 499 13.11 24.33 -28.01
C THR A 499 14.44 23.61 -27.82
N LYS A 500 14.82 22.74 -28.76
CA LYS A 500 16.07 21.98 -28.73
C LYS A 500 17.21 22.89 -28.28
N LYS A 501 18.03 22.44 -27.29
CA LYS A 501 19.25 23.13 -26.90
C LYS A 501 19.97 23.58 -28.18
N PRO A 502 20.42 24.84 -28.30
CA PRO A 502 21.30 25.23 -29.39
C PRO A 502 22.53 24.31 -29.35
N LYS A 503 22.88 23.75 -30.49
CA LYS A 503 24.12 22.99 -30.61
C LYS A 503 25.26 23.88 -30.14
N PRO A 504 26.22 23.39 -29.33
CA PRO A 504 27.38 24.17 -29.00
C PRO A 504 28.06 24.57 -30.32
N SER A 505 28.19 25.89 -30.55
CA SER A 505 28.99 26.42 -31.64
C SER A 505 30.43 25.94 -31.43
N CYS A 506 30.95 25.23 -32.41
CA CYS A 506 32.41 24.93 -32.45
C CYS A 506 33.15 26.26 -32.46
N PHE A 507 33.77 26.61 -31.33
CA PHE A 507 34.78 27.64 -31.30
C PHE A 507 36.01 27.09 -32.05
N SER A 508 36.26 27.61 -33.25
CA SER A 508 37.54 27.50 -33.93
C SER A 508 38.55 28.23 -33.07
N GLY A 509 39.58 27.53 -32.64
CA GLY A 509 40.69 28.08 -31.84
C GLY A 509 41.43 29.19 -32.56
N PRO A 510 42.13 30.08 -31.83
CA PRO A 510 42.89 31.15 -32.41
C PRO A 510 44.12 30.60 -33.11
N GLY A 511 44.34 31.12 -34.34
CA GLY A 511 45.54 30.86 -35.11
C GLY A 511 46.79 31.36 -34.42
N THR A 512 47.84 30.57 -34.56
CA THR A 512 49.23 30.95 -34.29
C THR A 512 49.61 32.18 -35.08
N TYR A 513 50.09 33.22 -34.38
CA TYR A 513 50.90 34.27 -34.97
C TYR A 513 52.36 34.04 -34.56
N ASP A 514 53.24 34.21 -35.53
CA ASP A 514 54.71 34.17 -35.45
C ASP A 514 55.31 35.06 -34.33
#